data_7038d119c0fdcb3a4590e0e15c3b3652
#
_entry.id   7038d119c0fdcb3a4590e0e15c3b3652
#
_cell.length_a   1.000
_cell.length_b   1.000
_cell.length_c   1.000
_cell.angle_alpha   90.00
_cell.angle_beta   90.00
_cell.angle_gamma   90.00
#
_symmetry.space_group_name_H-M   'P 1'
#
loop_
_entity.id
_entity.type
_entity.pdbx_description
1 polymer ?
#
loop_
_entity_poly.entity_id
_entity_poly.type
_entity_poly.pdbx_seq_one_letter_code
_entity_poly.pdbx_strand_id
1 'polypeptide(L)'
;MLGTFSINDKLGKRLVAILKGFPCSWGRCNFCPFAIEQSFNTRDVIFTNRRIINEALKTLEKEDHKRIAVFNGSSFHELPYDTIEKLRELAKRHIFEIESRSEYINISSIEALLSYYEPEKLIIRIGFEVYDEKIRENLLNKGMPNTELQRIYRLKNEVKELGLPIEFWVYVLFGIEYIPEEKVIESIKVFKKMFDGIIAIKYKKYLPSHPKEVPISEYLAKFLEENTDLVDWGGEQWIIERRD
;
A
#
# COMPACT_ATOMS: atom_id res chain seq x y z
N MET A 1 3.55 12.86 -8.14
CA MET A 1 2.51 11.93 -7.66
C MET A 1 1.70 12.45 -6.46
N LEU A 2 2.26 13.31 -5.59
CA LEU A 2 1.54 13.84 -4.41
C LEU A 2 0.25 14.58 -4.78
N GLY A 3 -0.88 14.23 -4.15
CA GLY A 3 -2.18 14.87 -4.42
C GLY A 3 -3.36 13.96 -4.15
N THR A 4 -4.50 14.36 -4.68
CA THR A 4 -5.78 13.67 -4.50
C THR A 4 -6.42 13.40 -5.85
N PHE A 5 -6.96 12.18 -6.04
CA PHE A 5 -7.68 11.80 -7.25
C PHE A 5 -8.71 10.68 -6.97
N SER A 6 -9.73 10.60 -7.81
CA SER A 6 -10.73 9.54 -7.77
C SER A 6 -10.36 8.43 -8.75
N ILE A 7 -10.47 7.18 -8.30
CA ILE A 7 -10.31 5.99 -9.14
C ILE A 7 -11.64 5.21 -9.11
N ASN A 8 -12.04 4.70 -10.27
CA ASN A 8 -13.10 3.71 -10.36
C ASN A 8 -12.47 2.39 -10.83
N ASP A 9 -12.39 1.43 -9.93
CA ASP A 9 -11.82 0.10 -10.17
C ASP A 9 -12.84 -1.02 -9.91
N LYS A 10 -12.41 -2.28 -9.98
CA LYS A 10 -13.29 -3.46 -9.72
C LYS A 10 -14.00 -3.42 -8.37
N LEU A 11 -13.44 -2.67 -7.41
CA LEU A 11 -13.95 -2.56 -6.04
C LEU A 11 -14.83 -1.31 -5.85
N GLY A 12 -15.11 -0.60 -6.94
CA GLY A 12 -15.92 0.61 -6.98
C GLY A 12 -15.11 1.90 -6.89
N LYS A 13 -15.85 3.00 -6.70
CA LYS A 13 -15.27 4.35 -6.64
C LYS A 13 -14.55 4.57 -5.32
N ARG A 14 -13.27 4.97 -5.38
CA ARG A 14 -12.48 5.34 -4.21
C ARG A 14 -11.77 6.67 -4.40
N LEU A 15 -11.61 7.41 -3.32
CA LEU A 15 -10.76 8.58 -3.25
C LEU A 15 -9.37 8.15 -2.78
N VAL A 16 -8.34 8.57 -3.50
CA VAL A 16 -6.94 8.31 -3.15
C VAL A 16 -6.27 9.62 -2.77
N ALA A 17 -5.63 9.65 -1.61
CA ALA A 17 -4.80 10.75 -1.15
C ALA A 17 -3.35 10.25 -1.01
N ILE A 18 -2.46 10.73 -1.87
CA ILE A 18 -1.02 10.43 -1.78
C ILE A 18 -0.33 11.54 -1.05
N LEU A 19 0.08 11.25 0.17
CA LEU A 19 0.70 12.16 1.11
C LEU A 19 2.23 12.15 0.98
N LYS A 20 2.85 13.23 1.40
CA LYS A 20 4.29 13.30 1.56
C LYS A 20 4.71 12.58 2.84
N GLY A 21 5.65 11.62 2.73
CA GLY A 21 6.18 10.87 3.86
C GLY A 21 7.51 11.42 4.38
N PHE A 22 7.87 10.99 5.58
CA PHE A 22 9.27 10.94 6.01
C PHE A 22 9.99 9.80 5.30
N PRO A 23 11.34 9.80 5.26
CA PRO A 23 12.09 8.65 4.81
C PRO A 23 11.65 7.39 5.55
N CYS A 24 11.37 6.34 4.77
CA CYS A 24 10.98 5.05 5.32
C CYS A 24 12.09 4.52 6.25
N SER A 25 11.72 4.05 7.44
CA SER A 25 12.64 3.51 8.45
C SER A 25 13.49 2.36 7.91
N TRP A 26 12.96 1.55 7.02
CA TRP A 26 13.72 0.53 6.32
C TRP A 26 14.56 1.11 5.18
N GLY A 27 13.97 1.82 4.22
CA GLY A 27 14.61 2.59 3.16
C GLY A 27 15.58 1.84 2.24
N ARG A 28 15.59 0.50 2.21
CA ARG A 28 16.60 -0.34 1.53
C ARG A 28 16.07 -1.20 0.39
N CYS A 29 14.77 -1.11 0.08
CA CYS A 29 14.18 -1.89 -1.01
C CYS A 29 14.77 -1.46 -2.36
N ASN A 30 15.37 -2.39 -3.11
CA ASN A 30 16.09 -2.09 -4.36
C ASN A 30 15.21 -1.58 -5.49
N PHE A 31 13.90 -1.73 -5.37
CA PHE A 31 12.92 -1.37 -6.41
C PHE A 31 12.08 -0.15 -6.05
N CYS A 32 12.17 0.34 -4.81
CA CYS A 32 11.25 1.34 -4.28
C CYS A 32 11.61 2.77 -4.74
N PRO A 33 10.71 3.46 -5.44
CA PRO A 33 10.99 4.81 -5.96
C PRO A 33 10.69 5.92 -4.95
N PHE A 34 10.02 5.62 -3.84
CA PHE A 34 9.40 6.63 -2.97
C PHE A 34 10.39 7.53 -2.23
N ALA A 35 11.66 7.14 -2.14
CA ALA A 35 12.72 8.00 -1.60
C ALA A 35 12.80 9.36 -2.34
N ILE A 36 12.33 9.43 -3.59
CA ILE A 36 12.32 10.66 -4.40
C ILE A 36 11.32 11.71 -3.86
N GLU A 37 10.22 11.26 -3.24
CA GLU A 37 9.13 12.15 -2.77
C GLU A 37 9.12 12.39 -1.27
N GLN A 38 10.04 11.79 -0.53
CA GLN A 38 10.17 11.93 0.92
C GLN A 38 10.84 13.25 1.30
N SER A 39 10.64 13.69 2.54
CA SER A 39 11.28 14.88 3.08
C SER A 39 11.66 14.68 4.54
N PHE A 40 12.86 15.15 4.92
CA PHE A 40 13.27 15.25 6.33
C PHE A 40 12.71 16.49 7.03
N ASN A 41 12.13 17.43 6.27
CA ASN A 41 11.58 18.66 6.82
C ASN A 41 10.15 18.45 7.29
N THR A 42 9.95 18.38 8.60
CA THR A 42 8.63 18.17 9.22
C THR A 42 7.61 19.23 8.81
N ARG A 43 8.01 20.51 8.68
CA ARG A 43 7.09 21.59 8.27
C ARG A 43 6.63 21.42 6.83
N ASP A 44 7.52 21.00 5.94
CA ASP A 44 7.22 20.72 4.55
C ASP A 44 6.24 19.54 4.43
N VAL A 45 6.48 18.46 5.18
CA VAL A 45 5.58 17.29 5.21
C VAL A 45 4.19 17.71 5.70
N ILE A 46 4.09 18.37 6.86
CA ILE A 46 2.80 18.79 7.44
C ILE A 46 2.05 19.75 6.51
N PHE A 47 2.73 20.77 5.98
CA PHE A 47 2.11 21.75 5.09
C PHE A 47 1.57 21.10 3.81
N THR A 48 2.39 20.25 3.16
CA THR A 48 1.98 19.52 1.96
C THR A 48 0.78 18.63 2.23
N ASN A 49 0.82 17.88 3.33
CA ASN A 49 -0.25 16.94 3.69
C ASN A 49 -1.56 17.64 4.05
N ARG A 50 -1.49 18.76 4.77
CA ARG A 50 -2.69 19.59 5.05
C ARG A 50 -3.39 20.04 3.77
N ARG A 51 -2.62 20.48 2.77
CA ARG A 51 -3.19 20.87 1.47
C ARG A 51 -3.89 19.70 0.80
N ILE A 52 -3.22 18.53 0.71
CA ILE A 52 -3.78 17.33 0.08
C ILE A 52 -5.04 16.84 0.80
N ILE A 53 -5.01 16.78 2.13
CA ILE A 53 -6.18 16.36 2.92
C ILE A 53 -7.36 17.33 2.74
N ASN A 54 -7.10 18.64 2.72
CA ASN A 54 -8.15 19.64 2.45
C ASN A 54 -8.75 19.50 1.04
N GLU A 55 -7.93 19.16 0.03
CA GLU A 55 -8.42 18.85 -1.33
C GLU A 55 -9.28 17.58 -1.33
N ALA A 56 -8.86 16.54 -0.60
CA ALA A 56 -9.63 15.30 -0.44
C ALA A 56 -11.00 15.57 0.22
N LEU A 57 -11.05 16.34 1.30
CA LEU A 57 -12.29 16.71 1.98
C LEU A 57 -13.24 17.46 1.05
N LYS A 58 -12.75 18.44 0.29
CA LYS A 58 -13.55 19.16 -0.72
C LYS A 58 -14.09 18.24 -1.82
N THR A 59 -13.37 17.18 -2.15
CA THR A 59 -13.85 16.18 -3.13
C THR A 59 -14.98 15.35 -2.53
N LEU A 60 -14.87 14.95 -1.26
CA LEU A 60 -15.93 14.23 -0.54
C LEU A 60 -17.22 15.03 -0.38
N GLU A 61 -17.14 16.36 -0.26
CA GLU A 61 -18.32 17.25 -0.23
C GLU A 61 -19.09 17.23 -1.55
N LYS A 62 -18.42 16.92 -2.66
CA LYS A 62 -19.00 16.98 -4.01
C LYS A 62 -19.41 15.62 -4.56
N GLU A 63 -18.73 14.58 -4.13
CA GLU A 63 -18.81 13.25 -4.70
C GLU A 63 -18.82 12.20 -3.59
N ASP A 64 -19.73 11.24 -3.69
CA ASP A 64 -19.78 10.12 -2.76
C ASP A 64 -18.66 9.11 -3.07
N HIS A 65 -17.83 8.84 -2.04
CA HIS A 65 -16.77 7.86 -2.09
C HIS A 65 -16.85 6.99 -0.82
N LYS A 66 -17.28 5.77 -0.97
CA LYS A 66 -17.35 4.84 0.16
C LYS A 66 -15.97 4.42 0.68
N ARG A 67 -14.95 4.47 -0.20
CA ARG A 67 -13.58 4.01 0.07
C ARG A 67 -12.60 5.18 -0.02
N ILE A 68 -11.77 5.31 1.01
CA ILE A 68 -10.73 6.33 1.12
C ILE A 68 -9.39 5.63 1.31
N ALA A 69 -8.47 5.80 0.35
CA ALA A 69 -7.13 5.23 0.42
C ALA A 69 -6.09 6.32 0.68
N VAL A 70 -5.24 6.12 1.68
CA VAL A 70 -4.19 7.07 2.07
C VAL A 70 -2.84 6.37 1.97
N PHE A 71 -1.96 6.90 1.13
CA PHE A 71 -0.63 6.38 0.87
C PHE A 71 0.42 7.48 1.06
N ASN A 72 1.63 7.13 1.48
CA ASN A 72 2.67 8.11 1.79
C ASN A 72 4.10 7.68 1.42
N GLY A 73 4.26 6.62 0.63
CA GLY A 73 5.57 6.12 0.21
C GLY A 73 6.48 5.56 1.31
N SER A 74 5.95 5.49 2.55
CA SER A 74 6.54 4.82 3.72
C SER A 74 5.42 4.08 4.46
N SER A 75 5.55 3.81 5.75
CA SER A 75 4.43 3.28 6.52
C SER A 75 3.53 4.39 7.02
N PHE A 76 2.22 4.15 7.07
CA PHE A 76 1.24 5.07 7.65
C PHE A 76 1.64 5.55 9.06
N HIS A 77 2.18 4.64 9.86
CA HIS A 77 2.63 4.90 11.23
C HIS A 77 3.86 5.85 11.32
N GLU A 78 4.50 6.15 10.20
CA GLU A 78 5.63 7.08 10.11
C GLU A 78 5.19 8.50 9.76
N LEU A 79 3.89 8.76 9.58
CA LEU A 79 3.36 10.10 9.36
C LEU A 79 3.45 10.97 10.63
N PRO A 80 3.66 12.29 10.49
CA PRO A 80 3.65 13.20 11.65
C PRO A 80 2.26 13.28 12.28
N TYR A 81 2.23 13.48 13.61
CA TYR A 81 1.01 13.52 14.41
C TYR A 81 -0.06 14.47 13.83
N ASP A 82 0.32 15.69 13.45
CA ASP A 82 -0.60 16.66 12.81
C ASP A 82 -1.30 16.12 11.55
N THR A 83 -0.60 15.28 10.78
CA THR A 83 -1.19 14.63 9.60
C THR A 83 -2.15 13.53 10.03
N ILE A 84 -1.73 12.68 10.99
CA ILE A 84 -2.56 11.60 11.55
C ILE A 84 -3.86 12.15 12.11
N GLU A 85 -3.78 13.23 12.91
CA GLU A 85 -4.96 13.90 13.49
C GLU A 85 -5.94 14.37 12.40
N LYS A 86 -5.42 15.03 11.36
CA LYS A 86 -6.27 15.59 10.31
C LYS A 86 -6.91 14.51 9.42
N LEU A 87 -6.32 13.34 9.30
CA LEU A 87 -6.89 12.21 8.54
C LEU A 87 -8.17 11.64 9.17
N ARG A 88 -8.45 11.95 10.44
CA ARG A 88 -9.66 11.49 11.12
C ARG A 88 -10.94 11.92 10.38
N GLU A 89 -10.95 13.11 9.81
CA GLU A 89 -12.09 13.62 9.06
C GLU A 89 -12.36 12.81 7.78
N LEU A 90 -11.31 12.29 7.14
CA LEU A 90 -11.42 11.44 5.95
C LEU A 90 -11.81 10.00 6.29
N ALA A 91 -11.29 9.47 7.40
CA ALA A 91 -11.42 8.05 7.73
C ALA A 91 -12.79 7.69 8.31
N LYS A 92 -13.39 8.62 9.08
CA LYS A 92 -14.59 8.35 9.86
C LYS A 92 -15.76 7.88 8.99
N ARG A 93 -16.34 6.71 9.31
CA ARG A 93 -17.49 6.08 8.61
C ARG A 93 -17.24 5.68 7.16
N HIS A 94 -15.97 5.66 6.72
CA HIS A 94 -15.59 5.15 5.40
C HIS A 94 -14.85 3.83 5.52
N ILE A 95 -14.74 3.09 4.42
CA ILE A 95 -13.74 2.04 4.30
C ILE A 95 -12.39 2.75 4.15
N PHE A 96 -11.57 2.69 5.19
CA PHE A 96 -10.31 3.41 5.26
C PHE A 96 -9.13 2.47 4.94
N GLU A 97 -8.36 2.81 3.91
CA GLU A 97 -7.26 1.99 3.40
C GLU A 97 -5.93 2.69 3.67
N ILE A 98 -5.00 1.99 4.29
CA ILE A 98 -3.65 2.48 4.58
C ILE A 98 -2.59 1.47 4.15
N GLU A 99 -1.36 1.95 3.94
CA GLU A 99 -0.19 1.09 3.73
C GLU A 99 0.66 1.04 4.99
N SER A 100 1.13 -0.15 5.33
CA SER A 100 2.06 -0.30 6.44
C SER A 100 3.03 -1.45 6.21
N ARG A 101 4.23 -1.31 6.74
CA ARG A 101 5.16 -2.42 6.94
C ARG A 101 4.69 -3.26 8.11
N SER A 102 5.00 -4.55 8.06
CA SER A 102 4.50 -5.53 9.04
C SER A 102 4.89 -5.22 10.47
N GLU A 103 6.08 -4.68 10.71
CA GLU A 103 6.61 -4.40 12.05
C GLU A 103 5.77 -3.42 12.88
N TYR A 104 4.98 -2.56 12.22
CA TYR A 104 4.09 -1.61 12.89
C TYR A 104 2.72 -2.19 13.24
N ILE A 105 2.41 -3.40 12.76
CA ILE A 105 1.07 -3.97 12.85
C ILE A 105 1.03 -5.01 13.96
N ASN A 106 0.21 -4.75 14.98
CA ASN A 106 -0.12 -5.64 16.08
C ASN A 106 -1.52 -5.32 16.61
N ILE A 107 -2.07 -6.13 17.51
CA ILE A 107 -3.42 -5.93 18.04
C ILE A 107 -3.59 -4.51 18.61
N SER A 108 -2.68 -4.04 19.45
CA SER A 108 -2.82 -2.72 20.10
C SER A 108 -2.80 -1.58 19.06
N SER A 109 -1.97 -1.66 18.02
CA SER A 109 -1.96 -0.65 16.95
C SER A 109 -3.24 -0.67 16.12
N ILE A 110 -3.82 -1.85 15.88
CA ILE A 110 -5.09 -2.01 15.18
C ILE A 110 -6.24 -1.42 16.01
N GLU A 111 -6.35 -1.77 17.29
CA GLU A 111 -7.37 -1.24 18.19
C GLU A 111 -7.27 0.27 18.32
N ALA A 112 -6.05 0.82 18.40
CA ALA A 112 -5.82 2.26 18.42
C ALA A 112 -6.31 2.93 17.12
N LEU A 113 -6.01 2.36 15.95
CA LEU A 113 -6.48 2.87 14.67
C LEU A 113 -8.02 2.83 14.56
N LEU A 114 -8.64 1.71 14.93
CA LEU A 114 -10.10 1.56 14.90
C LEU A 114 -10.80 2.53 15.85
N SER A 115 -10.27 2.67 17.07
CA SER A 115 -10.83 3.59 18.09
C SER A 115 -10.64 5.05 17.70
N TYR A 116 -9.49 5.41 17.11
CA TYR A 116 -9.19 6.80 16.79
C TYR A 116 -9.91 7.29 15.53
N TYR A 117 -9.92 6.47 14.47
CA TYR A 117 -10.48 6.85 13.16
C TYR A 117 -11.97 6.51 13.01
N GLU A 118 -12.49 5.60 13.81
CA GLU A 118 -13.89 5.13 13.74
C GLU A 118 -14.33 4.81 12.29
N PRO A 119 -13.51 4.05 11.50
CA PRO A 119 -13.87 3.72 10.14
C PRO A 119 -15.02 2.69 10.11
N GLU A 120 -15.75 2.62 8.98
CA GLU A 120 -16.68 1.49 8.73
C GLU A 120 -15.90 0.18 8.68
N LYS A 121 -14.74 0.19 8.01
CA LYS A 121 -13.78 -0.91 7.90
C LYS A 121 -12.38 -0.35 7.71
N LEU A 122 -11.39 -0.95 8.33
CA LEU A 122 -9.97 -0.66 8.10
C LEU A 122 -9.39 -1.69 7.14
N ILE A 123 -8.70 -1.26 6.08
CA ILE A 123 -7.92 -2.13 5.20
C ILE A 123 -6.45 -1.76 5.36
N ILE A 124 -5.63 -2.70 5.80
CA ILE A 124 -4.18 -2.53 5.89
C ILE A 124 -3.53 -3.27 4.73
N ARG A 125 -2.85 -2.54 3.86
CA ARG A 125 -2.11 -3.08 2.73
C ARG A 125 -0.65 -3.26 3.09
N ILE A 126 -0.12 -4.46 2.84
CA ILE A 126 1.23 -4.86 3.23
C ILE A 126 1.99 -5.33 2.00
N GLY A 127 3.15 -4.74 1.74
CA GLY A 127 3.99 -5.11 0.60
C GLY A 127 4.90 -6.29 0.91
N PHE A 128 4.44 -7.53 0.75
CA PHE A 128 5.32 -8.70 0.71
C PHE A 128 5.95 -8.95 -0.65
N GLU A 129 5.36 -8.42 -1.73
CA GLU A 129 5.82 -8.41 -3.12
C GLU A 129 5.89 -9.79 -3.77
N VAL A 130 6.44 -10.80 -3.10
CA VAL A 130 6.60 -12.17 -3.57
C VAL A 130 6.64 -13.14 -2.38
N TYR A 131 6.11 -14.35 -2.56
CA TYR A 131 6.13 -15.37 -1.52
C TYR A 131 7.53 -15.96 -1.30
N ASP A 132 8.32 -16.11 -2.36
CA ASP A 132 9.69 -16.64 -2.28
C ASP A 132 10.58 -15.72 -1.43
N GLU A 133 10.98 -16.22 -0.25
CA GLU A 133 11.78 -15.46 0.71
C GLU A 133 13.14 -15.05 0.17
N LYS A 134 13.79 -15.92 -0.62
CA LYS A 134 15.12 -15.60 -1.17
C LYS A 134 15.04 -14.43 -2.15
N ILE A 135 14.02 -14.39 -2.97
CA ILE A 135 13.77 -13.25 -3.87
C ILE A 135 13.46 -12.02 -3.04
N ARG A 136 12.53 -12.12 -2.10
CA ARG A 136 12.08 -11.01 -1.26
C ARG A 136 13.20 -10.38 -0.45
N GLU A 137 14.02 -11.21 0.21
CA GLU A 137 15.08 -10.71 1.10
C GLU A 137 16.39 -10.40 0.38
N ASN A 138 16.83 -11.28 -0.52
CA ASN A 138 18.18 -11.15 -1.11
C ASN A 138 18.18 -10.31 -2.40
N LEU A 139 17.09 -10.32 -3.19
CA LEU A 139 17.03 -9.57 -4.45
C LEU A 139 16.27 -8.27 -4.32
N LEU A 140 15.13 -8.26 -3.64
CA LEU A 140 14.35 -7.05 -3.41
C LEU A 140 14.78 -6.27 -2.16
N ASN A 141 15.52 -6.89 -1.25
CA ASN A 141 15.96 -6.33 0.03
C ASN A 141 14.79 -5.74 0.84
N LYS A 142 13.71 -6.52 0.97
CA LYS A 142 12.45 -6.04 1.57
C LYS A 142 12.52 -5.96 3.10
N GLY A 143 13.34 -6.79 3.75
CA GLY A 143 13.44 -6.88 5.21
C GLY A 143 12.13 -7.34 5.87
N MET A 144 11.47 -8.32 5.27
CA MET A 144 10.23 -8.90 5.75
C MET A 144 10.27 -10.43 5.56
N PRO A 145 11.01 -11.15 6.43
CA PRO A 145 11.23 -12.60 6.31
C PRO A 145 9.93 -13.40 6.49
N ASN A 146 9.98 -14.71 6.23
CA ASN A 146 8.82 -15.59 6.37
C ASN A 146 8.26 -15.63 7.79
N THR A 147 9.08 -15.37 8.80
CA THR A 147 8.62 -15.23 10.20
C THR A 147 7.62 -14.08 10.35
N GLU A 148 7.85 -12.95 9.66
CA GLU A 148 6.92 -11.82 9.62
C GLU A 148 5.64 -12.17 8.84
N LEU A 149 5.77 -12.87 7.71
CA LEU A 149 4.61 -13.34 6.95
C LEU A 149 3.71 -14.24 7.80
N GLN A 150 4.30 -15.18 8.54
CA GLN A 150 3.57 -16.08 9.44
C GLN A 150 2.97 -15.34 10.65
N ARG A 151 3.65 -14.30 11.15
CA ARG A 151 3.15 -13.46 12.23
C ARG A 151 1.90 -12.69 11.79
N ILE A 152 1.93 -12.07 10.62
CA ILE A 152 0.77 -11.34 10.06
C ILE A 152 -0.39 -12.31 9.78
N TYR A 153 -0.12 -13.50 9.28
CA TYR A 153 -1.17 -14.50 9.07
C TYR A 153 -1.86 -14.92 10.37
N ARG A 154 -1.09 -15.12 11.45
CA ARG A 154 -1.67 -15.41 12.78
C ARG A 154 -2.47 -14.23 13.31
N LEU A 155 -1.94 -13.02 13.19
CA LEU A 155 -2.62 -11.79 13.60
C LEU A 155 -3.95 -11.61 12.87
N LYS A 156 -3.99 -11.87 11.55
CA LYS A 156 -5.22 -11.84 10.77
C LYS A 156 -6.29 -12.78 11.33
N ASN A 157 -5.92 -14.01 11.69
CA ASN A 157 -6.87 -14.94 12.28
C ASN A 157 -7.36 -14.47 13.65
N GLU A 158 -6.47 -13.93 14.47
CA GLU A 158 -6.80 -13.37 15.78
C GLU A 158 -7.80 -12.20 15.69
N VAL A 159 -7.57 -11.22 14.81
CA VAL A 159 -8.51 -10.09 14.63
C VAL A 159 -9.85 -10.55 14.08
N LYS A 160 -9.88 -11.61 13.27
CA LYS A 160 -11.11 -12.21 12.78
C LYS A 160 -11.91 -12.89 13.91
N GLU A 161 -11.23 -13.61 14.80
CA GLU A 161 -11.84 -14.21 15.98
C GLU A 161 -12.40 -13.15 16.94
N LEU A 162 -11.72 -12.00 17.05
CA LEU A 162 -12.19 -10.84 17.84
C LEU A 162 -13.32 -10.06 17.16
N GLY A 163 -13.69 -10.39 15.92
CA GLY A 163 -14.75 -9.71 15.18
C GLY A 163 -14.43 -8.25 14.82
N LEU A 164 -13.15 -7.88 14.75
CA LEU A 164 -12.74 -6.52 14.42
C LEU A 164 -13.01 -6.20 12.94
N PRO A 165 -13.48 -4.99 12.59
CA PRO A 165 -13.80 -4.59 11.23
C PRO A 165 -12.52 -4.25 10.42
N ILE A 166 -11.64 -5.23 10.23
CA ILE A 166 -10.36 -5.06 9.53
C ILE A 166 -10.13 -6.16 8.50
N GLU A 167 -9.46 -5.80 7.42
CA GLU A 167 -8.94 -6.69 6.40
C GLU A 167 -7.44 -6.46 6.17
N PHE A 168 -6.71 -7.54 5.91
CA PHE A 168 -5.30 -7.49 5.51
C PHE A 168 -5.18 -7.80 4.03
N TRP A 169 -4.65 -6.85 3.27
CA TRP A 169 -4.42 -6.97 1.85
C TRP A 169 -2.92 -7.01 1.56
N VAL A 170 -2.53 -7.78 0.55
CA VAL A 170 -1.12 -7.94 0.20
C VAL A 170 -0.82 -7.43 -1.21
N TYR A 171 0.33 -6.75 -1.36
CA TYR A 171 0.87 -6.43 -2.67
C TYR A 171 1.72 -7.57 -3.21
N VAL A 172 1.53 -7.87 -4.50
CA VAL A 172 2.36 -8.77 -5.30
C VAL A 172 2.95 -7.99 -6.46
N LEU A 173 4.27 -7.92 -6.53
CA LEU A 173 5.00 -7.21 -7.57
C LEU A 173 5.21 -8.12 -8.78
N PHE A 174 5.01 -7.61 -10.00
CA PHE A 174 5.26 -8.34 -11.24
C PHE A 174 5.89 -7.45 -12.32
N GLY A 175 6.47 -8.07 -13.36
CA GLY A 175 7.13 -7.34 -14.44
C GLY A 175 8.50 -6.76 -14.08
N ILE A 176 9.19 -7.34 -13.11
CA ILE A 176 10.55 -7.01 -12.66
C ILE A 176 11.49 -8.19 -12.89
N GLU A 177 12.73 -7.95 -13.31
CA GLU A 177 13.70 -8.99 -13.68
C GLU A 177 14.00 -10.03 -12.58
N TYR A 178 13.76 -9.70 -11.32
CA TYR A 178 14.04 -10.58 -10.18
C TYR A 178 12.91 -11.55 -9.84
N ILE A 179 11.71 -11.33 -10.36
CA ILE A 179 10.54 -12.16 -10.06
C ILE A 179 10.04 -12.83 -11.34
N PRO A 180 10.41 -14.10 -11.58
CA PRO A 180 9.86 -14.88 -12.69
C PRO A 180 8.33 -15.04 -12.58
N GLU A 181 7.64 -15.20 -13.70
CA GLU A 181 6.17 -15.29 -13.75
C GLU A 181 5.62 -16.44 -12.89
N GLU A 182 6.30 -17.60 -12.87
CA GLU A 182 5.92 -18.72 -12.01
C GLU A 182 5.95 -18.38 -10.52
N LYS A 183 6.86 -17.47 -10.10
CA LYS A 183 6.93 -17.01 -8.71
C LYS A 183 5.83 -15.98 -8.39
N VAL A 184 5.39 -15.21 -9.36
CA VAL A 184 4.20 -14.35 -9.22
C VAL A 184 2.96 -15.23 -9.03
N ILE A 185 2.77 -16.23 -9.88
CA ILE A 185 1.65 -17.17 -9.83
C ILE A 185 1.63 -17.95 -8.50
N GLU A 186 2.80 -18.46 -8.06
CA GLU A 186 2.97 -19.12 -6.76
C GLU A 186 2.54 -18.18 -5.61
N SER A 187 3.02 -16.94 -5.63
CA SER A 187 2.70 -15.93 -4.60
C SER A 187 1.20 -15.71 -4.49
N ILE A 188 0.51 -15.50 -5.60
CA ILE A 188 -0.94 -15.29 -5.62
C ILE A 188 -1.68 -16.50 -5.05
N LYS A 189 -1.31 -17.73 -5.47
CA LYS A 189 -1.95 -18.96 -4.98
C LYS A 189 -1.79 -19.16 -3.47
N VAL A 190 -0.64 -18.78 -2.92
CA VAL A 190 -0.36 -18.87 -1.47
C VAL A 190 -1.07 -17.75 -0.73
N PHE A 191 -0.94 -16.52 -1.18
CA PHE A 191 -1.49 -15.34 -0.51
C PHE A 191 -3.03 -15.33 -0.49
N LYS A 192 -3.71 -15.92 -1.48
CA LYS A 192 -5.16 -16.17 -1.44
C LYS A 192 -5.63 -16.93 -0.19
N LYS A 193 -4.77 -17.76 0.39
CA LYS A 193 -5.08 -18.51 1.62
C LYS A 193 -4.74 -17.74 2.88
N MET A 194 -3.90 -16.71 2.75
CA MET A 194 -3.31 -16.00 3.90
C MET A 194 -3.91 -14.61 4.12
N PHE A 195 -4.37 -13.93 3.07
CA PHE A 195 -4.85 -12.56 3.10
C PHE A 195 -6.31 -12.45 2.67
N ASP A 196 -6.94 -11.32 3.00
CA ASP A 196 -8.34 -11.03 2.65
C ASP A 196 -8.46 -10.46 1.23
N GLY A 197 -7.37 -9.82 0.74
CA GLY A 197 -7.31 -9.31 -0.63
C GLY A 197 -5.88 -9.28 -1.17
N ILE A 198 -5.78 -9.31 -2.51
CA ILE A 198 -4.52 -9.28 -3.25
C ILE A 198 -4.56 -8.17 -4.28
N ILE A 199 -3.53 -7.34 -4.28
CA ILE A 199 -3.29 -6.32 -5.30
C ILE A 199 -2.01 -6.67 -6.04
N ALA A 200 -2.11 -6.97 -7.33
CA ALA A 200 -0.96 -7.14 -8.19
C ALA A 200 -0.51 -5.78 -8.73
N ILE A 201 0.77 -5.44 -8.59
CA ILE A 201 1.32 -4.15 -9.01
C ILE A 201 2.37 -4.38 -10.09
N LYS A 202 2.19 -3.73 -11.24
CA LYS A 202 3.20 -3.72 -12.28
C LYS A 202 4.37 -2.85 -11.87
N TYR A 203 5.55 -3.46 -11.86
CA TYR A 203 6.79 -2.73 -11.61
C TYR A 203 7.06 -1.68 -12.68
N LYS A 204 7.53 -0.51 -12.24
CA LYS A 204 8.05 0.56 -13.08
C LYS A 204 9.41 1.00 -12.58
N LYS A 205 10.37 1.09 -13.50
CA LYS A 205 11.73 1.55 -13.20
C LYS A 205 11.78 3.08 -13.16
N TYR A 206 12.22 3.64 -12.05
CA TYR A 206 12.35 5.08 -11.87
C TYR A 206 13.80 5.57 -11.83
N LEU A 207 14.73 4.78 -11.30
CA LEU A 207 16.14 5.15 -11.18
C LEU A 207 17.02 4.24 -12.03
N PRO A 208 18.17 4.73 -12.53
CA PRO A 208 19.13 3.90 -13.27
C PRO A 208 19.60 2.67 -12.50
N SER A 209 19.76 2.79 -11.18
CA SER A 209 20.17 1.72 -10.26
C SER A 209 19.09 0.68 -9.96
N HIS A 210 17.83 0.97 -10.29
CA HIS A 210 16.73 0.04 -10.05
C HIS A 210 16.78 -1.13 -11.03
N PRO A 211 16.21 -2.30 -10.64
CA PRO A 211 16.07 -3.47 -11.50
C PRO A 211 15.41 -3.13 -12.85
N LYS A 212 15.58 -4.00 -13.85
CA LYS A 212 14.96 -3.80 -15.16
C LYS A 212 13.48 -4.18 -15.11
N GLU A 213 12.68 -3.45 -15.88
CA GLU A 213 11.35 -3.90 -16.26
C GLU A 213 11.48 -5.07 -17.25
N VAL A 214 10.61 -6.06 -17.08
CA VAL A 214 10.51 -7.16 -18.05
C VAL A 214 9.08 -7.26 -18.58
N PRO A 215 8.91 -7.63 -19.87
CA PRO A 215 7.60 -7.89 -20.41
C PRO A 215 6.97 -9.07 -19.68
N ILE A 216 5.65 -9.14 -19.69
CA ILE A 216 4.88 -10.27 -19.16
C ILE A 216 4.15 -10.98 -20.28
N SER A 217 3.89 -12.27 -20.10
CA SER A 217 3.11 -13.08 -21.02
C SER A 217 1.62 -12.71 -20.94
N GLU A 218 0.89 -12.95 -22.04
CA GLU A 218 -0.57 -12.85 -22.06
C GLU A 218 -1.22 -13.80 -21.03
N TYR A 219 -0.59 -14.95 -20.82
CA TYR A 219 -1.03 -15.90 -19.81
C TYR A 219 -0.98 -15.30 -18.40
N LEU A 220 0.14 -14.66 -18.01
CA LEU A 220 0.24 -14.02 -16.70
C LEU A 220 -0.75 -12.86 -16.59
N ALA A 221 -0.89 -12.02 -17.62
CA ALA A 221 -1.84 -10.92 -17.60
C ALA A 221 -3.27 -11.40 -17.32
N LYS A 222 -3.73 -12.41 -18.04
CA LYS A 222 -5.04 -13.03 -17.83
C LYS A 222 -5.16 -13.65 -16.43
N PHE A 223 -4.13 -14.38 -15.98
CA PHE A 223 -4.12 -14.99 -14.66
C PHE A 223 -4.26 -13.96 -13.55
N LEU A 224 -3.57 -12.81 -13.65
CA LEU A 224 -3.66 -11.72 -12.68
C LEU A 224 -5.09 -11.18 -12.60
N GLU A 225 -5.71 -10.85 -13.74
CA GLU A 225 -7.06 -10.31 -13.80
C GLU A 225 -8.13 -11.26 -13.22
N GLU A 226 -7.94 -12.55 -13.37
CA GLU A 226 -8.87 -13.59 -12.88
C GLU A 226 -8.61 -13.96 -11.41
N ASN A 227 -7.41 -13.73 -10.89
CA ASN A 227 -6.97 -14.28 -9.62
C ASN A 227 -6.58 -13.26 -8.55
N THR A 228 -6.70 -11.96 -8.83
CA THR A 228 -6.49 -10.90 -7.85
C THR A 228 -7.69 -9.99 -7.75
N ASP A 229 -7.81 -9.30 -6.61
CA ASP A 229 -8.88 -8.32 -6.38
C ASP A 229 -8.67 -7.06 -7.19
N LEU A 230 -7.41 -6.68 -7.40
CA LEU A 230 -7.02 -5.53 -8.20
C LEU A 230 -5.69 -5.79 -8.91
N VAL A 231 -5.61 -5.36 -10.17
CA VAL A 231 -4.34 -5.27 -10.90
C VAL A 231 -4.05 -3.80 -11.17
N ASP A 232 -2.93 -3.31 -10.65
CA ASP A 232 -2.43 -1.97 -10.96
C ASP A 232 -1.39 -2.07 -12.10
N TRP A 233 -1.84 -1.72 -13.29
CA TRP A 233 -1.01 -1.72 -14.50
C TRP A 233 -0.07 -0.52 -14.60
N GLY A 234 -0.14 0.42 -13.65
CA GLY A 234 0.59 1.68 -13.66
C GLY A 234 -0.07 2.70 -14.59
N GLY A 235 -0.91 3.56 -14.03
CA GLY A 235 -1.51 4.70 -14.73
C GLY A 235 -0.66 5.97 -14.60
N GLU A 236 -1.00 7.01 -15.38
CA GLU A 236 -0.33 8.32 -15.29
C GLU A 236 -0.41 8.95 -13.91
N GLN A 237 -1.50 8.69 -13.17
CA GLN A 237 -1.71 9.17 -11.80
C GLN A 237 -0.66 8.62 -10.79
N TRP A 238 0.03 7.53 -11.12
CA TRP A 238 1.06 6.93 -10.27
C TRP A 238 2.49 7.35 -10.65
N ILE A 239 2.66 8.30 -11.58
CA ILE A 239 3.98 8.73 -12.03
C ILE A 239 4.64 9.60 -10.94
N ILE A 240 5.81 9.18 -10.49
CA ILE A 240 6.70 9.98 -9.66
C ILE A 240 7.43 10.94 -10.57
N GLU A 241 7.15 12.24 -10.45
CA GLU A 241 7.88 13.26 -11.20
C GLU A 241 9.29 13.42 -10.63
N ARG A 242 10.30 13.29 -11.50
CA ARG A 242 11.65 13.71 -11.13
C ARG A 242 11.61 15.24 -10.98
N ARG A 243 11.97 15.74 -9.83
CA ARG A 243 12.40 17.13 -9.67
C ARG A 243 13.88 17.14 -10.04
N ASP A 244 14.18 17.70 -11.22
CA ASP A 244 15.53 18.03 -11.64
C ASP A 244 16.19 19.04 -10.69
#